data_572c6392669017454ab40d587ce5c2cd
#
_entry.id   572c6392669017454ab40d587ce5c2cd
#
_cell.length_a   1.000
_cell.length_b   1.000
_cell.length_c   1.000
_cell.angle_alpha   90.00
_cell.angle_beta   90.00
_cell.angle_gamma   90.00
#
_symmetry.space_group_name_H-M   'P 1'
#
loop_
_entity.id
_entity.type
_entity.pdbx_description
1 polymer ?
#
loop_
_entity_poly.entity_id
_entity_poly.type
_entity_poly.pdbx_seq_one_letter_code
_entity_poly.pdbx_strand_id
1 'polypeptide(L)'
;MSRQELLEYLLEEIEKCGFKICDIKSMPLPAVVNVDARVMIYNSDEATPFEVAHELIHIINKDNHRGKYFDAINPQEVRANHEAILLLWEIFEANGGSYEYFNVFVNTTEAPFELAESIIKNEYLEMHEAITEIFEDEIKVSINKQEMHDYIVDYISYFDVIEAINVYQFLDRYHLSHNFFNMAEKEFQLLLGTN
;
A
#
# COMPACT_ATOMS: atom_id res chain seq x y z
N MET A 1 -14.39 -6.37 -9.09
CA MET A 1 -14.26 -7.85 -9.17
C MET A 1 -14.97 -8.47 -7.97
N SER A 2 -15.84 -9.43 -8.19
CA SER A 2 -16.50 -10.20 -7.13
C SER A 2 -15.56 -11.27 -6.57
N ARG A 3 -15.93 -11.84 -5.40
CA ARG A 3 -15.21 -12.99 -4.79
C ARG A 3 -15.02 -14.16 -5.78
N GLN A 4 -16.09 -14.50 -6.50
CA GLN A 4 -16.07 -15.60 -7.46
C GLN A 4 -15.16 -15.33 -8.66
N GLU A 5 -15.24 -14.13 -9.24
CA GLU A 5 -14.35 -13.73 -10.35
C GLU A 5 -12.87 -13.73 -9.93
N LEU A 6 -12.58 -13.30 -8.69
CA LEU A 6 -11.23 -13.31 -8.15
C LEU A 6 -10.70 -14.74 -7.96
N LEU A 7 -11.54 -15.63 -7.44
CA LEU A 7 -11.20 -17.03 -7.26
C LEU A 7 -10.90 -17.71 -8.61
N GLU A 8 -11.75 -17.50 -9.61
CA GLU A 8 -11.56 -18.03 -10.97
C GLU A 8 -10.27 -17.48 -11.59
N TYR A 9 -10.00 -16.19 -11.44
CA TYR A 9 -8.76 -15.57 -11.91
C TYR A 9 -7.51 -16.22 -11.29
N LEU A 10 -7.50 -16.45 -9.97
CA LEU A 10 -6.36 -17.08 -9.28
C LEU A 10 -6.15 -18.52 -9.72
N LEU A 11 -7.23 -19.28 -9.91
CA LEU A 11 -7.14 -20.65 -10.42
C LEU A 11 -6.58 -20.67 -11.85
N GLU A 12 -6.98 -19.74 -12.71
CA GLU A 12 -6.40 -19.61 -14.06
C GLU A 12 -4.89 -19.29 -14.00
N GLU A 13 -4.44 -18.43 -13.08
CA GLU A 13 -3.01 -18.14 -12.91
C GLU A 13 -2.22 -19.39 -12.48
N ILE A 14 -2.79 -20.23 -11.61
CA ILE A 14 -2.20 -21.51 -11.21
C ILE A 14 -2.09 -22.47 -12.40
N GLU A 15 -3.12 -22.55 -13.25
CA GLU A 15 -3.08 -23.35 -14.48
C GLU A 15 -2.02 -22.85 -15.47
N LYS A 16 -1.87 -21.53 -15.61
CA LYS A 16 -0.81 -20.90 -16.44
C LYS A 16 0.60 -21.25 -15.93
N CYS A 17 0.77 -21.46 -14.62
CA CYS A 17 2.02 -21.99 -14.05
C CYS A 17 2.27 -23.48 -14.38
N GLY A 18 1.34 -24.14 -15.06
CA GLY A 18 1.45 -25.55 -15.47
C GLY A 18 1.06 -26.53 -14.38
N PHE A 19 0.22 -26.12 -13.45
CA PHE A 19 -0.32 -26.97 -12.39
C PHE A 19 -1.69 -27.53 -12.79
N LYS A 20 -1.94 -28.79 -12.42
CA LYS A 20 -3.25 -29.40 -12.54
C LYS A 20 -4.08 -29.08 -11.30
N ILE A 21 -5.28 -28.59 -11.50
CA ILE A 21 -6.22 -28.28 -10.42
C ILE A 21 -7.24 -29.41 -10.28
N CYS A 22 -7.51 -29.80 -9.04
CA CYS A 22 -8.51 -30.81 -8.69
C CYS A 22 -9.45 -30.24 -7.62
N ASP A 23 -10.75 -30.21 -7.89
CA ASP A 23 -11.79 -29.87 -6.91
C ASP A 23 -12.20 -31.12 -6.12
N ILE A 24 -12.03 -31.10 -4.79
CA ILE A 24 -12.39 -32.17 -3.88
C ILE A 24 -13.15 -31.60 -2.68
N LYS A 25 -14.48 -31.53 -2.77
CA LYS A 25 -15.37 -30.96 -1.76
C LYS A 25 -15.32 -31.62 -0.38
N SER A 26 -14.83 -32.84 -0.30
CA SER A 26 -14.68 -33.57 0.96
C SER A 26 -13.31 -33.39 1.62
N MET A 27 -12.43 -32.58 1.02
CA MET A 27 -11.11 -32.30 1.59
C MET A 27 -11.26 -31.44 2.85
N PRO A 28 -10.56 -31.77 3.95
CA PRO A 28 -10.66 -31.01 5.20
C PRO A 28 -9.90 -29.68 5.19
N LEU A 29 -9.14 -29.42 4.11
CA LEU A 29 -8.40 -28.19 3.91
C LEU A 29 -9.02 -27.43 2.75
N PRO A 30 -9.10 -26.08 2.84
CA PRO A 30 -9.66 -25.28 1.76
C PRO A 30 -8.85 -25.34 0.48
N ALA A 31 -7.52 -25.32 0.59
CA ALA A 31 -6.60 -25.46 -0.54
C ALA A 31 -5.28 -26.07 -0.10
N VAL A 32 -4.58 -26.74 -1.03
CA VAL A 32 -3.22 -27.24 -0.83
C VAL A 32 -2.53 -27.50 -2.16
N VAL A 33 -1.25 -27.13 -2.28
CA VAL A 33 -0.43 -27.42 -3.45
C VAL A 33 0.69 -28.40 -3.13
N ASN A 34 0.94 -29.31 -4.09
CA ASN A 34 2.17 -30.08 -4.14
C ASN A 34 3.00 -29.61 -5.33
N VAL A 35 4.03 -28.84 -5.04
CA VAL A 35 4.87 -28.18 -6.06
C VAL A 35 5.63 -29.20 -6.91
N ASP A 36 6.15 -30.27 -6.29
CA ASP A 36 6.88 -31.33 -7.01
C ASP A 36 5.99 -32.13 -7.96
N ALA A 37 4.78 -32.46 -7.53
CA ALA A 37 3.79 -33.15 -8.33
C ALA A 37 3.08 -32.26 -9.35
N ARG A 38 3.21 -30.92 -9.22
CA ARG A 38 2.48 -29.91 -9.97
C ARG A 38 0.98 -30.11 -9.93
N VAL A 39 0.46 -30.32 -8.72
CA VAL A 39 -0.96 -30.50 -8.49
C VAL A 39 -1.40 -29.59 -7.35
N MET A 40 -2.49 -28.87 -7.57
CA MET A 40 -3.25 -28.19 -6.53
C MET A 40 -4.57 -28.92 -6.31
N ILE A 41 -4.95 -29.09 -5.07
CA ILE A 41 -6.26 -29.58 -4.66
C ILE A 41 -6.93 -28.48 -3.85
N TYR A 42 -8.19 -28.20 -4.15
CA TYR A 42 -8.98 -27.23 -3.37
C TYR A 42 -10.39 -27.77 -3.14
N ASN A 43 -11.05 -27.22 -2.14
CA ASN A 43 -12.45 -27.48 -1.83
C ASN A 43 -13.26 -26.25 -2.25
N SER A 44 -13.98 -26.35 -3.37
CA SER A 44 -14.73 -25.21 -3.95
C SER A 44 -15.83 -24.69 -3.05
N ASP A 45 -16.29 -25.45 -2.05
CA ASP A 45 -17.31 -25.02 -1.10
C ASP A 45 -16.72 -24.19 0.06
N GLU A 46 -15.41 -24.29 0.32
CA GLU A 46 -14.74 -23.65 1.46
C GLU A 46 -13.58 -22.73 1.08
N ALA A 47 -12.91 -22.98 -0.06
CA ALA A 47 -11.73 -22.23 -0.45
C ALA A 47 -12.02 -20.73 -0.64
N THR A 48 -11.18 -19.92 -0.03
CA THR A 48 -11.23 -18.46 -0.14
C THR A 48 -10.21 -17.94 -1.17
N PRO A 49 -10.40 -16.75 -1.75
CA PRO A 49 -9.38 -16.16 -2.61
C PRO A 49 -8.03 -16.01 -1.89
N PHE A 50 -8.02 -15.70 -0.59
CA PHE A 50 -6.78 -15.61 0.16
C PHE A 50 -6.02 -16.93 0.22
N GLU A 51 -6.71 -18.04 0.49
CA GLU A 51 -6.07 -19.36 0.58
C GLU A 51 -5.55 -19.84 -0.79
N VAL A 52 -6.29 -19.57 -1.87
CA VAL A 52 -5.83 -19.88 -3.22
C VAL A 52 -4.64 -19.00 -3.63
N ALA A 53 -4.64 -17.73 -3.28
CA ALA A 53 -3.49 -16.85 -3.50
C ALA A 53 -2.26 -17.30 -2.70
N HIS A 54 -2.44 -17.74 -1.45
CA HIS A 54 -1.39 -18.29 -0.61
C HIS A 54 -0.71 -19.51 -1.29
N GLU A 55 -1.50 -20.44 -1.83
CA GLU A 55 -0.97 -21.59 -2.56
C GLU A 55 -0.30 -21.19 -3.88
N LEU A 56 -0.80 -20.15 -4.57
CA LEU A 56 -0.15 -19.60 -5.76
C LEU A 56 1.23 -19.02 -5.42
N ILE A 57 1.39 -18.35 -4.30
CA ILE A 57 2.69 -17.85 -3.84
C ILE A 57 3.68 -19.01 -3.60
N HIS A 58 3.26 -20.13 -3.02
CA HIS A 58 4.11 -21.30 -2.89
C HIS A 58 4.55 -21.86 -4.23
N ILE A 59 3.68 -21.83 -5.26
CA ILE A 59 4.02 -22.22 -6.62
C ILE A 59 5.08 -21.31 -7.22
N ILE A 60 4.89 -19.98 -7.11
CA ILE A 60 5.80 -18.96 -7.65
C ILE A 60 7.19 -19.10 -7.01
N ASN A 61 7.24 -19.28 -5.70
CA ASN A 61 8.47 -19.40 -4.94
C ASN A 61 9.10 -20.80 -4.97
N LYS A 62 8.41 -21.79 -5.56
CA LYS A 62 8.84 -23.19 -5.63
C LYS A 62 9.12 -23.79 -4.26
N ASP A 63 8.23 -23.51 -3.31
CA ASP A 63 8.37 -23.95 -1.93
C ASP A 63 8.14 -25.44 -1.79
N ASN A 64 9.23 -26.17 -1.60
CA ASN A 64 9.24 -27.61 -1.36
C ASN A 64 9.49 -27.86 0.13
N HIS A 65 8.93 -28.92 0.69
CA HIS A 65 9.18 -29.37 2.07
C HIS A 65 8.74 -28.35 3.14
N ARG A 66 7.52 -27.86 3.06
CA ARG A 66 6.95 -26.85 3.98
C ARG A 66 6.77 -27.33 5.43
N GLY A 67 7.24 -28.49 5.79
CA GLY A 67 7.15 -29.02 7.15
C GLY A 67 5.77 -29.59 7.49
N LYS A 68 5.37 -29.49 8.74
CA LYS A 68 4.04 -29.90 9.17
C LYS A 68 3.02 -28.81 8.82
N TYR A 69 1.87 -29.20 8.32
CA TYR A 69 0.71 -28.33 8.21
C TYR A 69 0.52 -27.51 9.48
N PHE A 70 0.30 -26.18 9.35
CA PHE A 70 0.11 -25.23 10.46
C PHE A 70 1.34 -24.88 11.28
N ASP A 71 2.53 -24.95 10.73
CA ASP A 71 3.67 -24.31 11.37
C ASP A 71 3.66 -22.78 11.09
N ALA A 72 2.88 -22.05 11.90
CA ALA A 72 2.74 -20.58 11.79
C ALA A 72 4.08 -19.81 11.95
N ILE A 73 5.15 -20.52 12.36
CA ILE A 73 6.50 -19.97 12.51
C ILE A 73 7.38 -20.30 11.29
N ASN A 74 6.89 -21.14 10.37
CA ASN A 74 7.64 -21.49 9.17
C ASN A 74 7.83 -20.23 8.30
N PRO A 75 9.08 -19.82 8.00
CA PRO A 75 9.34 -18.62 7.20
C PRO A 75 8.68 -18.65 5.81
N GLN A 76 8.48 -19.81 5.20
CA GLN A 76 7.80 -19.94 3.92
C GLN A 76 6.30 -19.62 4.04
N GLU A 77 5.65 -20.09 5.11
CA GLU A 77 4.23 -19.80 5.38
C GLU A 77 4.01 -18.31 5.71
N VAL A 78 4.90 -17.72 6.55
CA VAL A 78 4.86 -16.30 6.88
C VAL A 78 5.02 -15.45 5.62
N ARG A 79 5.98 -15.79 4.76
CA ARG A 79 6.20 -15.12 3.48
C ARG A 79 4.99 -15.30 2.55
N ALA A 80 4.46 -16.53 2.43
CA ALA A 80 3.32 -16.80 1.55
C ALA A 80 2.08 -16.02 1.96
N ASN A 81 1.80 -15.90 3.26
CA ASN A 81 0.73 -15.06 3.78
C ASN A 81 0.92 -13.58 3.41
N HIS A 82 2.14 -13.08 3.59
CA HIS A 82 2.47 -11.69 3.29
C HIS A 82 2.33 -11.38 1.79
N GLU A 83 2.98 -12.17 0.93
CA GLU A 83 2.97 -11.99 -0.51
C GLU A 83 1.57 -12.22 -1.13
N ALA A 84 0.77 -13.14 -0.56
CA ALA A 84 -0.61 -13.35 -1.00
C ALA A 84 -1.48 -12.11 -0.74
N ILE A 85 -1.32 -11.46 0.41
CA ILE A 85 -2.06 -10.22 0.71
C ILE A 85 -1.65 -9.11 -0.24
N LEU A 86 -0.35 -8.93 -0.52
CA LEU A 86 0.13 -7.92 -1.47
C LEU A 86 -0.38 -8.20 -2.89
N LEU A 87 -0.31 -9.44 -3.37
CA LEU A 87 -0.85 -9.84 -4.68
C LEU A 87 -2.35 -9.50 -4.81
N LEU A 88 -3.12 -9.88 -3.79
CA LEU A 88 -4.56 -9.60 -3.78
C LEU A 88 -4.85 -8.09 -3.72
N TRP A 89 -4.02 -7.33 -3.00
CA TRP A 89 -4.13 -5.88 -2.92
C TRP A 89 -3.84 -5.21 -4.26
N GLU A 90 -2.77 -5.62 -4.96
CA GLU A 90 -2.46 -5.15 -6.31
C GLU A 90 -3.62 -5.41 -7.28
N ILE A 91 -4.22 -6.61 -7.24
CA ILE A 91 -5.39 -6.94 -8.04
C ILE A 91 -6.59 -6.05 -7.68
N PHE A 92 -6.81 -5.79 -6.40
CA PHE A 92 -7.89 -4.94 -5.93
C PHE A 92 -7.72 -3.49 -6.41
N GLU A 93 -6.52 -2.91 -6.30
CA GLU A 93 -6.21 -1.56 -6.78
C GLU A 93 -6.32 -1.46 -8.30
N ALA A 94 -5.83 -2.45 -9.04
CA ALA A 94 -5.96 -2.51 -10.50
C ALA A 94 -7.43 -2.53 -10.97
N ASN A 95 -8.35 -2.96 -10.10
CA ASN A 95 -9.79 -2.93 -10.34
C ASN A 95 -10.50 -1.70 -9.73
N GLY A 96 -9.75 -0.66 -9.39
CA GLY A 96 -10.28 0.61 -8.88
C GLY A 96 -10.51 0.63 -7.37
N GLY A 97 -9.95 -0.33 -6.63
CA GLY A 97 -9.91 -0.32 -5.17
C GLY A 97 -8.94 0.74 -4.63
N SER A 98 -9.13 1.11 -3.38
CA SER A 98 -8.25 2.00 -2.63
C SER A 98 -8.33 1.69 -1.14
N TYR A 99 -7.46 2.28 -0.35
CA TYR A 99 -7.45 2.07 1.10
C TYR A 99 -8.77 2.46 1.79
N GLU A 100 -9.53 3.40 1.23
CA GLU A 100 -10.88 3.75 1.72
C GLU A 100 -11.85 2.56 1.68
N TYR A 101 -11.62 1.62 0.75
CA TYR A 101 -12.42 0.42 0.57
C TYR A 101 -11.79 -0.83 1.18
N PHE A 102 -10.87 -0.68 2.15
CA PHE A 102 -10.16 -1.80 2.78
C PHE A 102 -11.11 -2.89 3.32
N ASN A 103 -12.23 -2.51 3.91
CA ASN A 103 -13.22 -3.49 4.37
C ASN A 103 -13.84 -4.32 3.22
N VAL A 104 -14.00 -3.71 2.04
CA VAL A 104 -14.47 -4.42 0.84
C VAL A 104 -13.41 -5.42 0.38
N PHE A 105 -12.15 -5.01 0.40
CA PHE A 105 -11.01 -5.89 0.12
C PHE A 105 -11.04 -7.13 1.03
N VAL A 106 -11.06 -6.95 2.35
CA VAL A 106 -11.06 -8.06 3.30
C VAL A 106 -12.28 -8.97 3.11
N ASN A 107 -13.48 -8.40 2.91
CA ASN A 107 -14.69 -9.19 2.69
C ASN A 107 -14.67 -9.97 1.35
N THR A 108 -13.99 -9.45 0.33
CA THR A 108 -13.92 -10.11 -0.97
C THR A 108 -12.86 -11.20 -1.00
N THR A 109 -11.73 -10.98 -0.36
CA THR A 109 -10.60 -11.90 -0.33
C THR A 109 -10.67 -12.93 0.79
N GLU A 110 -11.41 -12.62 1.85
CA GLU A 110 -11.44 -13.34 3.14
C GLU A 110 -10.06 -13.47 3.79
N ALA A 111 -9.17 -12.49 3.50
CA ALA A 111 -7.87 -12.39 4.16
C ALA A 111 -8.04 -12.09 5.66
N PRO A 112 -7.15 -12.61 6.54
CA PRO A 112 -7.18 -12.29 7.96
C PRO A 112 -7.04 -10.79 8.19
N PHE A 113 -8.05 -10.14 8.78
CA PHE A 113 -8.16 -8.68 8.88
C PHE A 113 -6.92 -8.01 9.48
N GLU A 114 -6.48 -8.45 10.66
CA GLU A 114 -5.36 -7.82 11.37
C GLU A 114 -4.04 -7.96 10.59
N LEU A 115 -3.84 -9.10 9.93
CA LEU A 115 -2.67 -9.35 9.12
C LEU A 115 -2.68 -8.48 7.85
N ALA A 116 -3.82 -8.43 7.16
CA ALA A 116 -3.99 -7.61 5.96
C ALA A 116 -3.83 -6.12 6.28
N GLU A 117 -4.44 -5.64 7.37
CA GLU A 117 -4.29 -4.25 7.82
C GLU A 117 -2.83 -3.89 8.10
N SER A 118 -2.12 -4.74 8.82
CA SER A 118 -0.71 -4.51 9.15
C SER A 118 0.17 -4.44 7.91
N ILE A 119 -0.01 -5.36 6.96
CA ILE A 119 0.81 -5.43 5.75
C ILE A 119 0.53 -4.23 4.84
N ILE A 120 -0.74 -3.98 4.52
CA ILE A 120 -1.13 -2.92 3.59
C ILE A 120 -0.82 -1.54 4.15
N LYS A 121 -1.02 -1.35 5.47
CA LYS A 121 -0.68 -0.08 6.12
C LYS A 121 0.82 0.20 6.08
N ASN A 122 1.66 -0.80 6.30
CA ASN A 122 3.11 -0.63 6.23
C ASN A 122 3.55 -0.29 4.79
N GLU A 123 3.01 -0.97 3.79
CA GLU A 123 3.26 -0.67 2.37
C GLU A 123 2.88 0.77 2.02
N TYR A 124 1.70 1.22 2.49
CA TYR A 124 1.26 2.61 2.31
C TYR A 124 2.16 3.63 2.98
N LEU A 125 2.67 3.34 4.18
CA LEU A 125 3.57 4.22 4.90
C LEU A 125 4.93 4.31 4.22
N GLU A 126 5.51 3.17 3.80
CA GLU A 126 6.77 3.13 3.07
C GLU A 126 6.68 3.87 1.72
N MET A 127 5.58 3.70 1.00
CA MET A 127 5.33 4.42 -0.25
C MET A 127 5.17 5.94 0.00
N HIS A 128 4.46 6.33 1.07
CA HIS A 128 4.28 7.73 1.44
C HIS A 128 5.60 8.39 1.87
N GLU A 129 6.43 7.69 2.61
CA GLU A 129 7.76 8.15 3.00
C GLU A 129 8.67 8.29 1.77
N ALA A 130 8.69 7.30 0.87
CA ALA A 130 9.46 7.37 -0.38
C ALA A 130 9.00 8.51 -1.30
N ILE A 131 7.68 8.72 -1.42
CA ILE A 131 7.11 9.84 -2.18
C ILE A 131 7.51 11.16 -1.52
N THR A 132 7.43 11.27 -0.20
CA THR A 132 7.82 12.47 0.55
C THR A 132 9.30 12.77 0.37
N GLU A 133 10.18 11.77 0.42
CA GLU A 133 11.62 11.94 0.12
C GLU A 133 11.88 12.42 -1.30
N ILE A 134 11.18 11.85 -2.30
CA ILE A 134 11.31 12.28 -3.70
C ILE A 134 10.83 13.73 -3.86
N PHE A 135 9.68 14.07 -3.30
CA PHE A 135 9.18 15.45 -3.32
C PHE A 135 10.04 16.40 -2.51
N GLU A 136 10.62 15.97 -1.38
CA GLU A 136 11.57 16.79 -0.62
C GLU A 136 12.89 17.00 -1.38
N ASP A 137 13.36 16.04 -2.16
CA ASP A 137 14.53 16.18 -3.00
C ASP A 137 14.25 17.02 -4.28
N GLU A 138 13.05 16.95 -4.85
CA GLU A 138 12.62 17.85 -5.95
C GLU A 138 12.27 19.26 -5.43
N ILE A 139 11.75 19.41 -4.21
CA ILE A 139 11.44 20.69 -3.54
C ILE A 139 12.69 21.25 -2.83
N LYS A 140 13.83 20.59 -2.86
CA LYS A 140 15.13 21.25 -2.67
C LYS A 140 15.49 22.17 -3.84
N VAL A 141 14.51 22.80 -4.45
CA VAL A 141 14.68 24.14 -5.00
C VAL A 141 15.13 24.97 -3.81
N SER A 142 16.43 25.24 -3.77
CA SER A 142 17.01 26.13 -2.77
C SER A 142 16.41 27.52 -2.99
N ILE A 143 15.24 27.76 -2.39
CA ILE A 143 14.65 29.08 -2.40
C ILE A 143 15.66 29.98 -1.70
N ASN A 144 16.25 30.86 -2.47
CA ASN A 144 17.16 31.81 -1.89
C ASN A 144 16.36 32.88 -1.13
N LYS A 145 17.07 33.67 -0.32
CA LYS A 145 16.43 34.68 0.53
C LYS A 145 15.66 35.73 -0.30
N GLN A 146 16.09 36.04 -1.49
CA GLN A 146 15.41 37.02 -2.36
C GLN A 146 14.09 36.45 -2.91
N GLU A 147 14.06 35.22 -3.32
CA GLU A 147 12.85 34.56 -3.80
C GLU A 147 11.81 34.45 -2.68
N MET A 148 12.23 34.09 -1.46
CA MET A 148 11.36 34.09 -0.28
C MET A 148 10.77 35.47 -0.01
N HIS A 149 11.60 36.50 -0.11
CA HIS A 149 11.16 37.89 0.04
C HIS A 149 10.09 38.27 -1.00
N ASP A 150 10.32 37.92 -2.25
CA ASP A 150 9.40 38.23 -3.35
C ASP A 150 8.04 37.54 -3.18
N TYR A 151 8.03 36.27 -2.77
CA TYR A 151 6.79 35.53 -2.41
C TYR A 151 6.05 36.18 -1.22
N ILE A 152 6.75 36.62 -0.22
CA ILE A 152 6.15 37.27 0.96
C ILE A 152 5.58 38.64 0.59
N VAL A 153 6.26 39.41 -0.22
CA VAL A 153 5.75 40.71 -0.70
C VAL A 153 4.49 40.51 -1.54
N ASP A 154 4.47 39.51 -2.43
CA ASP A 154 3.27 39.16 -3.18
C ASP A 154 2.14 38.74 -2.24
N TYR A 155 2.40 37.84 -1.28
CA TYR A 155 1.41 37.39 -0.29
C TYR A 155 0.79 38.52 0.51
N ILE A 156 1.61 39.45 1.02
CA ILE A 156 1.15 40.58 1.81
C ILE A 156 0.30 41.55 0.96
N SER A 157 0.56 41.66 -0.34
CA SER A 157 -0.18 42.54 -1.26
C SER A 157 -1.67 42.17 -1.39
N TYR A 158 -2.07 40.95 -1.02
CA TYR A 158 -3.47 40.52 -1.03
C TYR A 158 -4.28 40.95 0.20
N PHE A 159 -3.66 41.51 1.21
CA PHE A 159 -4.34 41.88 2.45
C PHE A 159 -4.38 43.41 2.62
N ASP A 160 -5.59 43.96 2.76
CA ASP A 160 -5.79 45.39 3.08
C ASP A 160 -5.41 45.69 4.52
N VAL A 161 -5.56 44.72 5.43
CA VAL A 161 -5.21 44.81 6.85
C VAL A 161 -4.56 43.51 7.29
N ILE A 162 -3.37 43.58 7.87
CA ILE A 162 -2.63 42.41 8.35
C ILE A 162 -2.85 42.33 9.87
N GLU A 163 -3.86 41.55 10.29
CA GLU A 163 -4.13 41.32 11.74
C GLU A 163 -3.37 40.12 12.28
N ALA A 164 -3.18 39.08 11.49
CA ALA A 164 -2.38 37.90 11.83
C ALA A 164 -1.89 37.18 10.57
N ILE A 165 -0.61 36.84 10.54
CA ILE A 165 -0.03 36.06 9.48
C ILE A 165 0.11 34.60 9.95
N ASN A 166 -0.44 33.67 9.19
CA ASN A 166 -0.20 32.24 9.36
C ASN A 166 0.86 31.78 8.35
N VAL A 167 2.08 31.58 8.84
CA VAL A 167 3.22 31.17 8.00
C VAL A 167 2.97 29.85 7.30
N TYR A 168 2.25 28.91 7.91
CA TYR A 168 1.89 27.65 7.25
C TYR A 168 0.95 27.86 6.07
N GLN A 169 -0.07 28.72 6.21
CA GLN A 169 -0.96 29.06 5.10
C GLN A 169 -0.23 29.74 3.95
N PHE A 170 0.78 30.55 4.25
CA PHE A 170 1.66 31.13 3.23
C PHE A 170 2.44 30.03 2.51
N LEU A 171 3.11 29.13 3.22
CA LEU A 171 3.88 28.04 2.64
C LEU A 171 3.00 27.15 1.76
N ASP A 172 1.81 26.77 2.25
CA ASP A 172 0.86 25.95 1.50
C ASP A 172 0.38 26.66 0.22
N ARG A 173 0.10 27.97 0.30
CA ARG A 173 -0.37 28.73 -0.87
C ARG A 173 0.63 28.79 -2.01
N TYR A 174 1.93 28.87 -1.70
CA TYR A 174 3.00 28.90 -2.68
C TYR A 174 3.65 27.52 -2.92
N HIS A 175 3.05 26.46 -2.38
CA HIS A 175 3.56 25.07 -2.47
C HIS A 175 5.02 24.94 -2.01
N LEU A 176 5.36 25.64 -0.92
CA LEU A 176 6.68 25.64 -0.32
C LEU A 176 6.74 24.60 0.81
N SER A 177 7.89 23.93 0.94
CA SER A 177 8.11 23.01 2.07
C SER A 177 8.02 23.72 3.40
N HIS A 178 7.40 23.08 4.40
CA HIS A 178 7.35 23.56 5.78
C HIS A 178 8.73 23.70 6.45
N ASN A 179 9.78 23.10 5.86
CA ASN A 179 11.17 23.31 6.27
C ASN A 179 11.61 24.78 6.12
N PHE A 180 10.94 25.56 5.28
CA PHE A 180 11.18 26.99 5.14
C PHE A 180 10.49 27.87 6.18
N PHE A 181 9.76 27.28 7.15
CA PHE A 181 9.01 28.03 8.17
C PHE A 181 9.87 29.08 8.87
N ASN A 182 11.02 28.71 9.39
CA ASN A 182 11.92 29.63 10.10
C ASN A 182 12.47 30.75 9.21
N MET A 183 12.67 30.47 7.90
CA MET A 183 13.11 31.48 6.94
C MET A 183 11.99 32.46 6.62
N ALA A 184 10.79 31.94 6.36
CA ALA A 184 9.60 32.74 6.08
C ALA A 184 9.21 33.61 7.30
N GLU A 185 9.17 33.04 8.49
CA GLU A 185 8.85 33.76 9.72
C GLU A 185 9.79 34.95 9.94
N LYS A 186 11.10 34.75 9.82
CA LYS A 186 12.09 35.81 9.93
C LYS A 186 11.90 36.91 8.89
N GLU A 187 11.59 36.53 7.66
CA GLU A 187 11.40 37.50 6.58
C GLU A 187 10.08 38.30 6.77
N PHE A 188 9.00 37.64 7.23
CA PHE A 188 7.78 38.34 7.66
C PHE A 188 8.05 39.36 8.79
N GLN A 189 8.82 38.95 9.81
CA GLN A 189 9.18 39.84 10.93
C GLN A 189 9.96 41.07 10.46
N LEU A 190 10.89 40.87 9.50
CA LEU A 190 11.67 41.96 8.90
C LEU A 190 10.80 42.92 8.11
N LEU A 191 9.87 42.41 7.30
CA LEU A 191 9.01 43.24 6.44
C LEU A 191 7.93 44.01 7.22
N LEU A 192 7.40 43.41 8.28
CA LEU A 192 6.32 43.98 9.08
C LEU A 192 6.80 44.80 10.29
N GLY A 193 8.12 44.81 10.54
CA GLY A 193 8.70 45.56 11.65
C GLY A 193 8.29 45.05 13.05
N THR A 194 7.88 43.78 13.15
CA THR A 194 7.55 43.12 14.42
C THR A 194 8.82 42.48 14.98
N ASN A 195 9.50 43.17 15.88
CA ASN A 195 10.62 42.65 16.69
C ASN A 195 10.11 42.00 17.96
#